data_503dbc611ed3a49ecd02b482901d7aa1
#
_entry.id   503dbc611ed3a49ecd02b482901d7aa1
#
_cell.length_a   1.000
_cell.length_b   1.000
_cell.length_c   1.000
_cell.angle_alpha   90.00
_cell.angle_beta   90.00
_cell.angle_gamma   90.00
#
_symmetry.space_group_name_H-M   'P 1'
#
loop_
_entity.id
_entity.type
_entity.pdbx_description
1 polymer ?
#
loop_
_entity_poly.entity_id
_entity_poly.type
_entity_poly.pdbx_seq_one_letter_code
_entity_poly.pdbx_strand_id
1 'polypeptide(L)'
;MRDRELDSISSFLRKENIKVISEDEFNRRWKNNEKLTDTAKNNNEWVLFNSNGIYMQVIDQGCGDYIKKGTSVDVLVRFDEYNLSYAAEMSDKCLTLSNKVPAYSYYIDKMRVTNTSGTFTGTFVDPKASLMANTYNSSNYGSVSSTVPSGWLIPFTWIKIGRPKTDDERIAHVRLLVPHSYGTTSASGSVQACVYDMTLQKGR
;
A
#
# COMPACT_ATOMS: atom_id res chain seq x y z
N MET A 1 -2.90 23.87 4.90
CA MET A 1 -2.34 22.66 4.25
C MET A 1 -3.16 21.42 4.59
N ARG A 2 -3.44 21.15 5.85
CA ARG A 2 -4.24 19.98 6.27
C ARG A 2 -5.65 19.95 5.68
N ASP A 3 -6.32 21.09 5.59
CA ASP A 3 -7.66 21.19 4.98
C ASP A 3 -7.63 20.81 3.50
N ARG A 4 -6.58 21.18 2.75
CA ARG A 4 -6.41 20.79 1.33
C ARG A 4 -6.23 19.29 1.16
N GLU A 5 -5.53 18.63 2.07
CA GLU A 5 -5.41 17.17 2.05
C GLU A 5 -6.77 16.50 2.26
N LEU A 6 -7.53 16.94 3.27
CA LEU A 6 -8.87 16.42 3.53
C LEU A 6 -9.82 16.65 2.36
N ASP A 7 -9.74 17.81 1.70
CA ASP A 7 -10.50 18.12 0.49
C ASP A 7 -10.11 17.18 -0.67
N SER A 8 -8.82 16.91 -0.84
CA SER A 8 -8.31 15.97 -1.86
C SER A 8 -8.80 14.55 -1.61
N ILE A 9 -8.72 14.08 -0.36
CA ILE A 9 -9.25 12.78 0.06
C ILE A 9 -10.76 12.69 -0.21
N SER A 10 -11.53 13.67 0.25
CA SER A 10 -12.99 13.71 0.07
C SER A 10 -13.37 13.74 -1.42
N SER A 11 -12.61 14.46 -2.22
CA SER A 11 -12.83 14.54 -3.67
C SER A 11 -12.50 13.22 -4.36
N PHE A 12 -11.44 12.52 -3.93
CA PHE A 12 -11.09 11.19 -4.41
C PHE A 12 -12.18 10.17 -4.11
N LEU A 13 -12.63 10.09 -2.86
CA LEU A 13 -13.71 9.17 -2.45
C LEU A 13 -14.96 9.36 -3.31
N ARG A 14 -15.32 10.60 -3.61
CA ARG A 14 -16.47 10.94 -4.46
C ARG A 14 -16.28 10.57 -5.91
N LYS A 15 -15.14 10.94 -6.51
CA LYS A 15 -14.86 10.71 -7.94
C LYS A 15 -14.75 9.23 -8.26
N GLU A 16 -14.10 8.45 -7.39
CA GLU A 16 -13.94 7.00 -7.55
C GLU A 16 -15.19 6.23 -7.07
N ASN A 17 -16.25 6.95 -6.66
CA ASN A 17 -17.49 6.35 -6.16
C ASN A 17 -17.24 5.31 -5.06
N ILE A 18 -16.38 5.67 -4.10
CA ILE A 18 -15.96 4.77 -3.03
C ILE A 18 -17.03 4.68 -1.96
N LYS A 19 -17.44 3.45 -1.68
CA LYS A 19 -18.28 3.08 -0.54
C LYS A 19 -17.40 2.67 0.62
N VAL A 20 -17.38 3.48 1.66
CA VAL A 20 -16.61 3.20 2.87
C VAL A 20 -17.34 2.18 3.73
N ILE A 21 -16.68 1.08 4.07
CA ILE A 21 -17.14 0.10 5.06
C ILE A 21 -16.39 0.28 6.38
N SER A 22 -17.02 -0.12 7.49
CA SER A 22 -16.41 -0.04 8.81
C SER A 22 -15.32 -1.11 9.03
N GLU A 23 -14.40 -0.84 9.96
CA GLU A 23 -13.43 -1.85 10.44
C GLU A 23 -14.11 -3.10 10.99
N ASP A 24 -15.22 -2.95 11.71
CA ASP A 24 -15.97 -4.07 12.29
C ASP A 24 -16.53 -4.98 11.20
N GLU A 25 -17.14 -4.42 10.16
CA GLU A 25 -17.64 -5.18 9.02
C GLU A 25 -16.50 -5.87 8.27
N PHE A 26 -15.39 -5.17 8.03
CA PHE A 26 -14.22 -5.73 7.37
C PHE A 26 -13.63 -6.90 8.15
N ASN A 27 -13.46 -6.75 9.47
CA ASN A 27 -12.96 -7.82 10.34
C ASN A 27 -13.93 -8.98 10.47
N ARG A 28 -15.25 -8.72 10.46
CA ARG A 28 -16.27 -9.78 10.42
C ARG A 28 -16.11 -10.64 9.16
N ARG A 29 -15.99 -9.99 7.99
CA ARG A 29 -15.79 -10.68 6.71
C ARG A 29 -14.51 -11.52 6.74
N TRP A 30 -13.42 -10.97 7.25
CA TRP A 30 -12.15 -11.69 7.37
C TRP A 30 -12.26 -12.95 8.23
N LYS A 31 -12.89 -12.84 9.40
CA LYS A 31 -13.12 -13.99 10.29
C LYS A 31 -13.98 -15.08 9.68
N ASN A 32 -14.89 -14.70 8.79
CA ASN A 32 -15.81 -15.62 8.11
C ASN A 32 -15.26 -16.11 6.75
N ASN A 33 -14.03 -15.77 6.38
CA ASN A 33 -13.44 -16.05 5.05
C ASN A 33 -14.30 -15.55 3.88
N GLU A 34 -14.98 -14.44 4.07
CA GLU A 34 -15.73 -13.74 3.03
C GLU A 34 -14.81 -12.83 2.20
N LYS A 35 -15.28 -12.39 1.04
CA LYS A 35 -14.62 -11.33 0.26
C LYS A 35 -14.52 -10.04 1.09
N LEU A 36 -13.31 -9.53 1.28
CA LEU A 36 -13.04 -8.43 2.23
C LEU A 36 -13.62 -7.10 1.76
N THR A 37 -13.44 -6.77 0.47
CA THR A 37 -14.00 -5.58 -0.16
C THR A 37 -14.48 -5.90 -1.56
N ASP A 38 -15.56 -5.27 -2.01
CA ASP A 38 -15.98 -5.39 -3.40
C ASP A 38 -15.24 -4.38 -4.29
N THR A 39 -14.93 -4.79 -5.50
CA THR A 39 -14.20 -3.99 -6.49
C THR A 39 -15.05 -3.65 -7.72
N ALA A 40 -16.34 -3.98 -7.68
CA ALA A 40 -17.24 -3.69 -8.77
C ALA A 40 -17.43 -2.17 -8.92
N LYS A 41 -17.55 -1.69 -10.16
CA LYS A 41 -17.69 -0.25 -10.45
C LYS A 41 -18.90 0.40 -9.73
N ASN A 42 -19.97 -0.37 -9.53
CA ASN A 42 -21.18 0.06 -8.84
C ASN A 42 -21.17 -0.22 -7.32
N ASN A 43 -20.14 -0.88 -6.80
CA ASN A 43 -19.95 -1.19 -5.38
C ASN A 43 -18.47 -1.22 -5.03
N ASN A 44 -17.78 -0.08 -5.23
CA ASN A 44 -16.34 0.08 -4.99
C ASN A 44 -16.08 0.28 -3.49
N GLU A 45 -15.89 -0.83 -2.75
CA GLU A 45 -15.75 -0.81 -1.29
C GLU A 45 -14.31 -0.61 -0.84
N TRP A 46 -14.12 0.26 0.13
CA TRP A 46 -12.86 0.45 0.86
C TRP A 46 -13.14 0.50 2.35
N VAL A 47 -12.29 -0.12 3.16
CA VAL A 47 -12.36 0.01 4.62
C VAL A 47 -11.60 1.27 5.07
N LEU A 48 -12.16 2.00 6.03
CA LEU A 48 -11.47 3.08 6.75
C LEU A 48 -10.97 2.58 8.10
N PHE A 49 -9.66 2.67 8.33
CA PHE A 49 -9.06 2.46 9.65
C PHE A 49 -9.04 3.78 10.43
N ASN A 50 -9.93 3.89 11.41
CA ASN A 50 -10.13 5.14 12.16
C ASN A 50 -8.91 5.57 12.97
N SER A 51 -8.07 4.63 13.38
CA SER A 51 -6.86 4.89 14.19
C SER A 51 -5.78 5.68 13.44
N ASN A 52 -5.74 5.59 12.10
CA ASN A 52 -4.70 6.19 11.28
C ASN A 52 -5.23 6.95 10.05
N GLY A 53 -6.54 6.87 9.77
CA GLY A 53 -7.17 7.54 8.62
C GLY A 53 -6.81 6.93 7.26
N ILE A 54 -6.24 5.73 7.23
CA ILE A 54 -5.91 5.01 6.00
C ILE A 54 -7.17 4.32 5.48
N TYR A 55 -7.39 4.41 4.16
CA TYR A 55 -8.40 3.62 3.46
C TYR A 55 -7.72 2.48 2.71
N MET A 56 -8.32 1.31 2.71
CA MET A 56 -7.80 0.13 2.02
C MET A 56 -8.88 -0.59 1.23
N GLN A 57 -8.54 -0.99 0.01
CA GLN A 57 -9.27 -1.96 -0.78
C GLN A 57 -8.41 -3.20 -0.96
N VAL A 58 -8.96 -4.38 -0.71
CA VAL A 58 -8.32 -5.66 -0.97
C VAL A 58 -8.91 -6.22 -2.25
N ILE A 59 -8.14 -6.19 -3.34
CA ILE A 59 -8.52 -6.72 -4.65
C ILE A 59 -8.31 -8.22 -4.67
N ASP A 60 -7.14 -8.66 -4.16
CA ASP A 60 -6.82 -10.07 -3.94
C ASP A 60 -6.09 -10.22 -2.61
N GLN A 61 -6.51 -11.19 -1.82
CA GLN A 61 -5.94 -11.43 -0.49
C GLN A 61 -4.58 -12.15 -0.57
N GLY A 62 -4.24 -12.69 -1.72
CA GLY A 62 -2.99 -13.40 -1.95
C GLY A 62 -3.04 -14.89 -1.65
N CYS A 63 -1.99 -15.58 -2.08
CA CYS A 63 -1.76 -17.00 -1.84
C CYS A 63 -0.69 -17.23 -0.76
N GLY A 64 -0.51 -18.48 -0.36
CA GLY A 64 0.46 -18.87 0.67
C GLY A 64 -0.05 -18.60 2.08
N ASP A 65 0.81 -18.06 2.95
CA ASP A 65 0.52 -17.92 4.39
C ASP A 65 0.54 -16.45 4.82
N TYR A 66 -0.18 -16.16 5.91
CA TYR A 66 0.04 -14.92 6.67
C TYR A 66 1.44 -14.91 7.29
N ILE A 67 2.03 -13.74 7.46
CA ILE A 67 3.30 -13.60 8.18
C ILE A 67 3.07 -13.93 9.65
N LYS A 68 3.61 -15.06 10.11
CA LYS A 68 3.41 -15.56 11.48
C LYS A 68 4.08 -14.66 12.51
N LYS A 69 3.50 -14.58 13.70
CA LYS A 69 4.10 -13.86 14.84
C LYS A 69 5.52 -14.37 15.11
N GLY A 70 6.45 -13.45 15.35
CA GLY A 70 7.85 -13.75 15.59
C GLY A 70 8.66 -14.08 14.34
N THR A 71 8.11 -13.89 13.13
CA THR A 71 8.81 -14.20 11.88
C THR A 71 8.95 -12.98 10.98
N SER A 72 9.93 -13.06 10.08
CA SER A 72 10.15 -12.08 9.01
C SER A 72 10.04 -12.73 7.65
N VAL A 73 9.53 -11.99 6.68
CA VAL A 73 9.39 -12.42 5.28
C VAL A 73 9.87 -11.31 4.36
N ASP A 74 10.65 -11.65 3.35
CA ASP A 74 10.99 -10.74 2.27
C ASP A 74 9.80 -10.64 1.31
N VAL A 75 9.36 -9.43 1.03
CA VAL A 75 8.19 -9.11 0.18
C VAL A 75 8.63 -8.26 -0.99
N LEU A 76 8.37 -8.72 -2.20
CA LEU A 76 8.53 -7.94 -3.42
C LEU A 76 7.27 -7.09 -3.63
N VAL A 77 7.47 -5.81 -3.89
CA VAL A 77 6.40 -4.84 -4.13
C VAL A 77 6.48 -4.31 -5.55
N ARG A 78 5.35 -4.37 -6.28
CA ARG A 78 5.14 -3.58 -7.49
C ARG A 78 4.02 -2.60 -7.23
N PHE A 79 4.25 -1.34 -7.54
CA PHE A 79 3.31 -0.29 -7.16
C PHE A 79 3.19 0.82 -8.19
N ASP A 80 2.06 1.49 -8.15
CA ASP A 80 1.81 2.82 -8.69
C ASP A 80 1.49 3.76 -7.53
N GLU A 81 2.07 4.95 -7.53
CA GLU A 81 1.80 6.01 -6.58
C GLU A 81 1.07 7.15 -7.28
N TYR A 82 -0.08 7.53 -6.75
CA TYR A 82 -0.90 8.65 -7.22
C TYR A 82 -0.96 9.73 -6.14
N ASN A 83 -0.43 10.91 -6.43
CA ASN A 83 -0.46 12.04 -5.50
C ASN A 83 -1.74 12.85 -5.68
N LEU A 84 -2.63 12.82 -4.68
CA LEU A 84 -3.94 13.45 -4.74
C LEU A 84 -3.91 14.98 -4.76
N SER A 85 -2.76 15.60 -4.52
CA SER A 85 -2.62 17.06 -4.65
C SER A 85 -2.61 17.54 -6.12
N TYR A 86 -2.28 16.65 -7.07
CA TYR A 86 -2.31 16.96 -8.50
C TYR A 86 -3.68 16.70 -9.11
N ALA A 87 -4.29 15.56 -8.79
CA ALA A 87 -5.65 15.25 -9.18
C ALA A 87 -6.24 14.22 -8.19
N ALA A 88 -7.49 14.40 -7.82
CA ALA A 88 -8.17 13.49 -6.89
C ALA A 88 -8.79 12.29 -7.63
N GLU A 89 -7.95 11.52 -8.33
CA GLU A 89 -8.33 10.36 -9.14
C GLU A 89 -7.12 9.44 -9.35
N MET A 90 -7.33 8.19 -9.77
CA MET A 90 -6.23 7.30 -10.17
C MET A 90 -6.03 7.39 -11.69
N SER A 91 -5.24 8.35 -12.11
CA SER A 91 -4.96 8.61 -13.54
C SER A 91 -3.52 9.06 -13.75
N ASP A 92 -3.07 9.08 -15.01
CA ASP A 92 -1.73 9.55 -15.38
C ASP A 92 -1.44 10.99 -14.93
N LYS A 93 -2.49 11.79 -14.68
CA LYS A 93 -2.33 13.18 -14.22
C LYS A 93 -1.74 13.29 -12.82
N CYS A 94 -1.91 12.28 -12.00
CA CYS A 94 -1.44 12.24 -10.62
C CYS A 94 -0.51 11.07 -10.32
N LEU A 95 -0.17 10.25 -11.32
CA LEU A 95 0.84 9.20 -11.21
C LEU A 95 2.22 9.85 -11.03
N THR A 96 2.81 9.70 -9.85
CA THR A 96 4.08 10.32 -9.48
C THR A 96 5.24 9.34 -9.49
N LEU A 97 4.98 8.08 -9.20
CA LEU A 97 6.00 7.05 -9.16
C LEU A 97 5.41 5.67 -9.50
N SER A 98 6.12 4.88 -10.29
CA SER A 98 5.73 3.51 -10.60
C SER A 98 6.93 2.64 -10.95
N ASN A 99 7.09 1.49 -10.30
CA ASN A 99 8.05 0.47 -10.70
C ASN A 99 7.43 -0.61 -11.62
N LYS A 100 6.19 -0.41 -12.07
CA LYS A 100 5.51 -1.25 -13.05
C LYS A 100 5.84 -0.84 -14.49
N VAL A 101 6.23 0.42 -14.70
CA VAL A 101 6.60 0.92 -16.04
C VAL A 101 7.95 0.36 -16.50
N PRO A 102 8.14 0.08 -17.80
CA PRO A 102 9.37 -0.51 -18.32
C PRO A 102 10.63 0.27 -17.96
N ALA A 103 10.57 1.61 -17.95
CA ALA A 103 11.72 2.48 -17.63
C ALA A 103 12.28 2.27 -16.22
N TYR A 104 11.47 1.80 -15.26
CA TYR A 104 11.85 1.58 -13.88
C TYR A 104 11.72 0.12 -13.43
N SER A 105 11.44 -0.79 -14.36
CA SER A 105 11.22 -2.22 -14.04
C SER A 105 12.47 -2.94 -13.49
N TYR A 106 13.66 -2.36 -13.66
CA TYR A 106 14.91 -2.86 -13.08
C TYR A 106 15.06 -2.57 -11.58
N TYR A 107 14.30 -1.63 -11.03
CA TYR A 107 14.27 -1.42 -9.59
C TYR A 107 13.53 -2.57 -8.89
N ILE A 108 14.03 -2.94 -7.72
CA ILE A 108 13.50 -4.03 -6.91
C ILE A 108 13.12 -3.47 -5.55
N ASP A 109 11.85 -3.09 -5.40
CA ASP A 109 11.31 -2.69 -4.10
C ASP A 109 11.00 -3.95 -3.28
N LYS A 110 12.03 -4.45 -2.58
CA LYS A 110 11.95 -5.60 -1.69
C LYS A 110 12.03 -5.16 -0.24
N MET A 111 10.99 -5.44 0.53
CA MET A 111 10.91 -5.16 1.96
C MET A 111 11.15 -6.42 2.76
N ARG A 112 11.87 -6.32 3.87
CA ARG A 112 11.82 -7.31 4.95
C ARG A 112 10.74 -6.87 5.93
N VAL A 113 9.67 -7.64 6.01
CA VAL A 113 8.52 -7.38 6.88
C VAL A 113 8.57 -8.35 8.05
N THR A 114 8.55 -7.80 9.27
CA THR A 114 8.58 -8.57 10.52
C THR A 114 7.26 -8.40 11.25
N ASN A 115 6.67 -9.51 11.69
CA ASN A 115 5.50 -9.52 12.56
C ASN A 115 5.95 -9.74 14.01
N THR A 116 5.99 -8.66 14.80
CA THR A 116 6.26 -8.73 16.24
C THR A 116 4.94 -8.71 17.00
N SER A 117 4.47 -9.89 17.41
CA SER A 117 3.23 -10.04 18.22
C SER A 117 1.96 -9.41 17.60
N GLY A 118 1.89 -9.28 16.29
CA GLY A 118 0.77 -8.66 15.57
C GLY A 118 1.02 -7.24 15.11
N THR A 119 2.15 -6.64 15.50
CA THR A 119 2.62 -5.36 14.95
C THR A 119 3.62 -5.63 13.82
N PHE A 120 3.44 -4.95 12.70
CA PHE A 120 4.31 -5.10 11.54
C PHE A 120 5.31 -3.96 11.44
N THR A 121 6.58 -4.31 11.22
CA THR A 121 7.65 -3.38 10.86
C THR A 121 8.24 -3.78 9.52
N GLY A 122 8.83 -2.85 8.80
CA GLY A 122 9.42 -3.12 7.50
C GLY A 122 10.62 -2.24 7.21
N THR A 123 11.59 -2.81 6.49
CA THR A 123 12.73 -2.08 5.93
C THR A 123 13.00 -2.54 4.52
N PHE A 124 13.45 -1.64 3.64
CA PHE A 124 13.95 -2.04 2.34
C PHE A 124 15.24 -2.86 2.50
N VAL A 125 15.30 -4.04 1.89
CA VAL A 125 16.44 -4.98 1.99
C VAL A 125 17.67 -4.39 1.31
N ASP A 126 17.48 -3.81 0.14
CA ASP A 126 18.50 -3.03 -0.57
C ASP A 126 17.89 -1.68 -0.97
N PRO A 127 18.06 -0.65 -0.15
CA PRO A 127 17.48 0.65 -0.44
C PRO A 127 18.02 1.30 -1.72
N LYS A 128 19.25 0.98 -2.14
CA LYS A 128 19.80 1.47 -3.40
C LYS A 128 19.18 0.81 -4.63
N ALA A 129 18.66 -0.39 -4.50
CA ALA A 129 17.92 -1.07 -5.56
C ALA A 129 16.42 -0.73 -5.55
N SER A 130 15.90 -0.07 -4.50
CA SER A 130 14.50 0.32 -4.38
C SER A 130 14.22 1.64 -5.08
N LEU A 131 13.21 1.70 -5.95
CA LEU A 131 12.75 2.93 -6.57
C LEU A 131 12.19 3.91 -5.52
N MET A 132 11.36 3.40 -4.61
CA MET A 132 10.76 4.18 -3.53
C MET A 132 11.83 4.83 -2.64
N ALA A 133 12.80 4.03 -2.17
CA ALA A 133 13.85 4.53 -1.29
C ALA A 133 14.78 5.53 -2.02
N ASN A 134 15.18 5.25 -3.25
CA ASN A 134 15.99 6.20 -4.03
C ASN A 134 15.29 7.53 -4.27
N THR A 135 13.98 7.50 -4.50
CA THR A 135 13.21 8.72 -4.77
C THR A 135 13.03 9.57 -3.50
N TYR A 136 12.69 8.96 -2.37
CA TYR A 136 12.23 9.70 -1.19
C TYR A 136 13.16 9.65 0.02
N ASN A 137 14.10 8.70 0.07
CA ASN A 137 14.97 8.47 1.22
C ASN A 137 16.45 8.77 0.94
N SER A 138 16.79 9.31 -0.24
CA SER A 138 18.16 9.69 -0.57
C SER A 138 18.58 10.95 0.14
N SER A 139 19.79 10.95 0.71
CA SER A 139 20.42 12.13 1.28
C SER A 139 21.35 12.80 0.27
N ASN A 140 21.66 14.07 0.50
CA ASN A 140 22.65 14.83 -0.26
C ASN A 140 24.08 14.25 -0.20
N TYR A 141 24.32 13.29 0.71
CA TYR A 141 25.61 12.61 0.90
C TYR A 141 25.65 11.22 0.28
N GLY A 142 24.68 10.86 -0.59
CA GLY A 142 24.65 9.58 -1.30
C GLY A 142 24.21 8.37 -0.46
N SER A 143 23.74 8.57 0.76
CA SER A 143 23.14 7.50 1.55
C SER A 143 21.64 7.42 1.22
N VAL A 144 21.10 6.19 1.23
CA VAL A 144 19.68 5.90 1.03
C VAL A 144 19.15 5.17 2.24
N SER A 145 18.19 5.75 2.94
CA SER A 145 17.58 5.11 4.11
C SER A 145 16.68 3.93 3.70
N SER A 146 16.69 2.88 4.51
CA SER A 146 15.87 1.69 4.33
C SER A 146 14.42 1.85 4.82
N THR A 147 14.00 3.04 5.22
CA THR A 147 12.68 3.30 5.78
C THR A 147 11.57 3.02 4.77
N VAL A 148 10.59 2.22 5.18
CA VAL A 148 9.36 1.95 4.42
C VAL A 148 8.26 2.89 4.89
N PRO A 149 7.42 3.46 4.00
CA PRO A 149 6.24 4.21 4.43
C PRO A 149 5.36 3.35 5.35
N SER A 150 5.04 3.84 6.53
CA SER A 150 4.33 3.03 7.54
C SER A 150 2.94 2.59 7.07
N GLY A 151 2.30 3.38 6.20
CA GLY A 151 1.03 3.01 5.57
C GLY A 151 1.11 1.74 4.71
N TRP A 152 2.28 1.41 4.14
CA TRP A 152 2.48 0.20 3.35
C TRP A 152 2.43 -1.09 4.18
N LEU A 153 2.56 -0.98 5.51
CA LEU A 153 2.56 -2.12 6.43
C LEU A 153 1.16 -2.51 6.92
N ILE A 154 0.17 -1.66 6.71
CA ILE A 154 -1.21 -1.89 7.17
C ILE A 154 -1.83 -3.18 6.63
N PRO A 155 -1.68 -3.56 5.34
CA PRO A 155 -2.35 -4.74 4.80
C PRO A 155 -1.96 -6.08 5.44
N PHE A 156 -0.75 -6.18 6.00
CA PHE A 156 -0.15 -7.47 6.37
C PHE A 156 -0.91 -8.28 7.42
N THR A 157 -1.82 -7.67 8.16
CA THR A 157 -2.73 -8.39 9.05
C THR A 157 -3.70 -9.29 8.27
N TRP A 158 -4.13 -8.88 7.08
CA TRP A 158 -5.25 -9.48 6.36
C TRP A 158 -4.88 -10.16 5.04
N ILE A 159 -3.65 -9.97 4.55
CA ILE A 159 -3.16 -10.55 3.30
C ILE A 159 -2.19 -11.69 3.54
N LYS A 160 -2.12 -12.60 2.56
CA LYS A 160 -1.19 -13.72 2.52
C LYS A 160 -0.03 -13.39 1.59
N ILE A 161 1.17 -13.77 1.98
CA ILE A 161 2.38 -13.52 1.21
C ILE A 161 2.97 -14.83 0.73
N GLY A 162 2.74 -15.14 -0.53
CA GLY A 162 3.19 -16.36 -1.18
C GLY A 162 3.66 -16.11 -2.61
N ARG A 163 3.91 -17.22 -3.30
CA ARG A 163 4.14 -17.29 -4.74
C ARG A 163 3.11 -18.25 -5.32
N PRO A 164 2.39 -17.87 -6.37
CA PRO A 164 1.48 -18.76 -7.04
C PRO A 164 2.19 -20.06 -7.48
N LYS A 165 1.57 -21.20 -7.18
CA LYS A 165 2.02 -22.53 -7.59
C LYS A 165 1.14 -23.12 -8.69
N THR A 166 -0.08 -22.57 -8.82
CA THR A 166 -1.09 -22.95 -9.80
C THR A 166 -1.62 -21.71 -10.50
N ASP A 167 -2.28 -21.88 -11.63
CA ASP A 167 -2.88 -20.78 -12.41
C ASP A 167 -4.06 -20.11 -11.71
N ASP A 168 -4.65 -20.76 -10.72
CA ASP A 168 -5.78 -20.24 -9.95
C ASP A 168 -5.33 -19.34 -8.78
N GLU A 169 -4.09 -19.50 -8.34
CA GLU A 169 -3.53 -18.68 -7.26
C GLU A 169 -3.14 -17.29 -7.76
N ARG A 170 -3.33 -16.30 -6.91
CA ARG A 170 -2.96 -14.90 -7.16
C ARG A 170 -2.04 -14.38 -6.06
N ILE A 171 -1.22 -13.41 -6.40
CA ILE A 171 -0.47 -12.64 -5.40
C ILE A 171 -1.38 -11.61 -4.75
N ALA A 172 -1.05 -11.17 -3.54
CA ALA A 172 -1.81 -10.13 -2.87
C ALA A 172 -1.81 -8.83 -3.70
N HIS A 173 -2.99 -8.21 -3.82
CA HIS A 173 -3.19 -6.96 -4.53
C HIS A 173 -4.10 -6.06 -3.68
N VAL A 174 -3.58 -4.92 -3.28
CA VAL A 174 -4.28 -3.94 -2.45
C VAL A 174 -4.15 -2.54 -3.03
N ARG A 175 -5.13 -1.70 -2.73
CA ARG A 175 -5.04 -0.25 -2.89
C ARG A 175 -5.10 0.40 -1.53
N LEU A 176 -4.26 1.40 -1.33
CA LEU A 176 -4.18 2.16 -0.08
C LEU A 176 -4.30 3.64 -0.38
N LEU A 177 -5.20 4.35 0.30
CA LEU A 177 -5.14 5.79 0.39
C LEU A 177 -4.47 6.12 1.73
N VAL A 178 -3.30 6.72 1.65
CA VAL A 178 -2.41 6.97 2.79
C VAL A 178 -2.30 8.47 3.03
N PRO A 179 -2.80 8.98 4.17
CA PRO A 179 -2.58 10.35 4.59
C PRO A 179 -1.09 10.65 4.78
N HIS A 180 -0.70 11.91 4.69
CA HIS A 180 0.68 12.37 4.76
C HIS A 180 1.48 11.80 5.93
N SER A 181 0.86 11.67 7.10
CA SER A 181 1.53 11.22 8.34
C SER A 181 1.98 9.76 8.33
N TYR A 182 1.47 8.96 7.39
CA TYR A 182 1.82 7.55 7.20
C TYR A 182 2.46 7.26 5.84
N GLY A 183 2.71 8.30 5.07
CA GLY A 183 3.32 8.26 3.74
C GLY A 183 4.84 8.36 3.76
N THR A 184 5.41 8.80 2.64
CA THR A 184 6.83 9.11 2.49
C THR A 184 7.21 10.37 3.25
N THR A 185 8.51 10.59 3.46
CA THR A 185 9.02 11.84 4.06
C THR A 185 8.59 13.07 3.25
N SER A 186 8.58 12.95 1.92
CA SER A 186 8.12 14.01 1.02
C SER A 186 6.63 14.30 1.19
N ALA A 187 5.79 13.26 1.23
CA ALA A 187 4.35 13.39 1.46
C ALA A 187 4.06 14.03 2.83
N SER A 188 4.80 13.64 3.87
CA SER A 188 4.69 14.20 5.21
C SER A 188 5.06 15.69 5.25
N GLY A 189 6.18 16.07 4.63
CA GLY A 189 6.66 17.45 4.58
C GLY A 189 5.73 18.39 3.80
N SER A 190 5.06 17.87 2.77
CA SER A 190 4.16 18.64 1.90
C SER A 190 2.68 18.53 2.29
N VAL A 191 2.34 17.72 3.29
CA VAL A 191 0.97 17.41 3.74
C VAL A 191 0.10 16.94 2.57
N GLN A 192 0.50 15.83 1.94
CA GLN A 192 -0.14 15.29 0.74
C GLN A 192 -0.54 13.83 0.95
N ALA A 193 -1.78 13.50 0.63
CA ALA A 193 -2.23 12.12 0.60
C ALA A 193 -1.86 11.47 -0.74
N CYS A 194 -1.43 10.21 -0.68
CA CYS A 194 -1.14 9.40 -1.86
C CYS A 194 -2.00 8.14 -1.89
N VAL A 195 -2.39 7.73 -3.08
CA VAL A 195 -2.99 6.41 -3.31
C VAL A 195 -1.92 5.50 -3.89
N TYR A 196 -1.82 4.29 -3.35
CA TYR A 196 -0.93 3.25 -3.84
C TYR A 196 -1.75 2.07 -4.36
N ASP A 197 -1.50 1.65 -5.60
CA ASP A 197 -1.98 0.39 -6.15
C ASP A 197 -0.81 -0.60 -6.14
N MET A 198 -0.89 -1.62 -5.27
CA MET A 198 0.26 -2.45 -4.92
C MET A 198 -0.03 -3.94 -5.07
N THR A 199 0.90 -4.66 -5.72
CA THR A 199 0.97 -6.12 -5.62
C THR A 199 2.13 -6.53 -4.74
N LEU A 200 1.91 -7.58 -3.92
CA LEU A 200 2.82 -8.03 -2.87
C LEU A 200 3.04 -9.53 -3.02
N GLN A 201 4.30 -9.94 -3.20
CA GLN A 201 4.68 -11.31 -3.45
C GLN A 201 5.86 -11.69 -2.56
N LYS A 202 5.92 -12.96 -2.12
CA LYS A 202 7.07 -13.47 -1.36
C LYS A 202 8.36 -13.34 -2.19
N GLY A 203 9.39 -12.74 -1.61
CA GLY A 203 10.73 -12.66 -2.16
C GLY A 203 11.41 -14.05 -2.28
N ARG A 204 12.44 -14.12 -3.10
CA ARG A 204 13.36 -15.26 -3.14
C ARG A 204 14.47 -15.06 -2.15
#